data_7ec481119abc141f35ebcaa41294b5bb
#
_entry.id   7ec481119abc141f35ebcaa41294b5bb
#
_cell.length_a   1.000
_cell.length_b   1.000
_cell.length_c   1.000
_cell.angle_alpha   90.00
_cell.angle_beta   90.00
_cell.angle_gamma   90.00
#
_symmetry.space_group_name_H-M   'P 1'
#
loop_
_entity.id
_entity.type
_entity.pdbx_description
1 polymer ?
#
loop_
_entity_poly.entity_id
_entity_poly.type
_entity_poly.pdbx_seq_one_letter_code
_entity_poly.pdbx_strand_id
1 'polypeptide(L)'
;MRKIVLTAILCAAFAASAYAQQSGPMKQDGRVTLVDRGGKAFSAQWYAGSATYRTTPNTAIMAGSAPTSFAAIRAGARAQIDYHREGTTNVADRINVTYQ
;
A
#
# COMPACT_ATOMS: atom_id res chain seq x y z
N MET A 1 -7.34 21.32 37.41
CA MET A 1 -7.57 22.29 36.34
C MET A 1 -6.49 22.26 35.32
N ARG A 2 -5.26 22.52 35.73
CA ARG A 2 -4.16 22.52 34.76
C ARG A 2 -3.93 21.18 34.09
N LYS A 3 -4.11 20.08 34.83
CA LYS A 3 -3.97 18.75 34.26
C LYS A 3 -4.98 18.47 33.18
N ILE A 4 -6.20 18.98 33.32
CA ILE A 4 -7.24 18.79 32.33
C ILE A 4 -6.88 19.50 31.02
N VAL A 5 -6.33 20.71 31.15
CA VAL A 5 -5.92 21.47 29.99
C VAL A 5 -4.80 20.75 29.24
N LEU A 6 -3.84 20.21 29.97
CA LEU A 6 -2.74 19.44 29.37
C LEU A 6 -3.25 18.21 28.64
N THR A 7 -4.23 17.54 29.23
CA THR A 7 -4.81 16.37 28.61
C THR A 7 -5.49 16.73 27.29
N ALA A 8 -6.18 17.86 27.26
CA ALA A 8 -6.82 18.30 26.03
C ALA A 8 -5.80 18.58 24.94
N ILE A 9 -4.68 19.19 25.29
CA ILE A 9 -3.64 19.47 24.31
C ILE A 9 -3.06 18.17 23.77
N LEU A 10 -2.85 17.19 24.63
CA LEU A 10 -2.35 15.89 24.18
C LEU A 10 -3.30 15.21 23.22
N CYS A 11 -4.60 15.29 23.49
CA CYS A 11 -5.58 14.71 22.58
C CYS A 11 -5.54 15.36 21.21
N ALA A 12 -5.38 16.68 21.16
CA ALA A 12 -5.29 17.37 19.89
C ALA A 12 -4.05 16.95 19.09
N ALA A 13 -2.92 16.81 19.77
CA ALA A 13 -1.70 16.37 19.13
C ALA A 13 -1.83 14.95 18.59
N PHE A 14 -2.50 14.09 19.33
CA PHE A 14 -2.71 12.71 18.90
C PHE A 14 -3.59 12.65 17.66
N ALA A 15 -4.64 13.45 17.61
CA ALA A 15 -5.50 13.49 16.44
C ALA A 15 -4.73 13.96 15.20
N ALA A 16 -3.86 14.93 15.37
CA ALA A 16 -3.05 15.41 14.25
C ALA A 16 -2.11 14.32 13.73
N SER A 17 -1.52 13.52 14.62
CA SER A 17 -0.66 12.43 14.23
C SER A 17 -1.41 11.35 13.44
N ALA A 18 -2.60 11.00 13.90
CA ALA A 18 -3.42 10.01 13.20
C ALA A 18 -3.79 10.51 11.80
N TYR A 19 -4.07 11.77 11.69
CA TYR A 19 -4.42 12.38 10.41
C TYR A 19 -3.24 12.34 9.45
N ALA A 20 -2.05 12.59 9.96
CA ALA A 20 -0.84 12.62 9.14
C ALA A 20 -0.46 11.23 8.60
N GLN A 21 -0.98 10.15 9.20
CA GLN A 21 -0.69 8.80 8.73
C GLN A 21 -1.46 8.42 7.48
N GLN A 22 -2.51 9.15 7.15
CA GLN A 22 -3.22 8.94 5.91
C GLN A 22 -2.59 9.82 4.84
N SER A 23 -1.62 9.27 4.15
CA SER A 23 -0.99 10.00 3.06
C SER A 23 -1.76 9.79 1.77
N GLY A 24 -1.64 10.76 0.87
CA GLY A 24 -2.25 10.69 -0.43
C GLY A 24 -1.65 9.58 -1.30
N PRO A 25 -2.07 9.49 -2.56
CA PRO A 25 -1.60 8.42 -3.43
C PRO A 25 -0.09 8.45 -3.59
N MET A 26 0.52 7.29 -3.52
CA MET A 26 1.95 7.09 -3.70
C MET A 26 2.18 6.08 -4.80
N LYS A 27 3.36 6.11 -5.40
CA LYS A 27 3.72 5.20 -6.48
C LYS A 27 5.01 4.47 -6.12
N GLN A 28 5.07 3.22 -6.49
CA GLN A 28 6.27 2.42 -6.32
C GLN A 28 6.43 1.46 -7.48
N ASP A 29 7.65 1.40 -8.00
CA ASP A 29 8.06 0.46 -9.02
C ASP A 29 8.89 -0.61 -8.36
N GLY A 30 8.61 -1.88 -8.65
CA GLY A 30 9.37 -2.95 -8.04
C GLY A 30 9.14 -4.28 -8.73
N ARG A 31 9.85 -5.28 -8.25
CA ARG A 31 9.70 -6.64 -8.72
C ARG A 31 9.01 -7.46 -7.63
N VAL A 32 7.99 -8.18 -8.02
CA VAL A 32 7.24 -9.03 -7.08
C VAL A 32 8.14 -10.17 -6.62
N THR A 33 8.27 -10.35 -5.31
CA THR A 33 9.11 -11.39 -4.73
C THR A 33 8.31 -12.47 -4.04
N LEU A 34 7.19 -12.10 -3.43
CA LEU A 34 6.32 -13.04 -2.72
C LEU A 34 4.88 -12.72 -3.03
N VAL A 35 4.05 -13.76 -3.11
CA VAL A 35 2.61 -13.60 -3.35
C VAL A 35 1.87 -14.44 -2.33
N ASP A 36 0.97 -13.80 -1.59
CA ASP A 36 0.07 -14.47 -0.65
C ASP A 36 -1.33 -14.46 -1.25
N ARG A 37 -1.70 -15.57 -1.88
CA ARG A 37 -2.99 -15.64 -2.57
C ARG A 37 -4.16 -15.69 -1.61
N GLY A 38 -3.97 -16.32 -0.45
CA GLY A 38 -5.03 -16.38 0.55
C GLY A 38 -5.34 -15.02 1.14
N GLY A 39 -4.31 -14.24 1.44
CA GLY A 39 -4.48 -12.92 2.02
C GLY A 39 -4.63 -11.81 0.99
N LYS A 40 -4.54 -12.13 -0.31
CA LYS A 40 -4.61 -11.14 -1.38
C LYS A 40 -3.57 -10.05 -1.21
N ALA A 41 -2.35 -10.44 -0.88
CA ALA A 41 -1.24 -9.52 -0.65
C ALA A 41 -0.02 -10.00 -1.41
N PHE A 42 0.91 -9.08 -1.65
CA PHE A 42 2.17 -9.43 -2.28
C PHE A 42 3.26 -8.49 -1.80
N SER A 43 4.50 -8.94 -1.95
CA SER A 43 5.66 -8.11 -1.63
C SER A 43 6.40 -7.76 -2.90
N ALA A 44 6.88 -6.52 -2.97
CA ALA A 44 7.69 -6.04 -4.07
C ALA A 44 9.00 -5.50 -3.55
N GLN A 45 10.05 -5.66 -4.33
CA GLN A 45 11.40 -5.24 -3.98
C GLN A 45 11.93 -4.29 -5.05
N TRP A 46 12.63 -3.27 -4.60
CA TRP A 46 13.35 -2.33 -5.47
C TRP A 46 14.72 -2.08 -4.86
N TYR A 47 15.53 -1.27 -5.54
CA TYR A 47 16.93 -1.10 -5.13
C TYR A 47 17.06 -0.55 -3.70
N ALA A 48 16.11 0.22 -3.22
CA ALA A 48 16.19 0.87 -1.91
C ALA A 48 15.54 0.05 -0.79
N GLY A 49 14.82 -1.04 -1.13
CA GLY A 49 14.15 -1.82 -0.11
C GLY A 49 13.03 -2.68 -0.65
N SER A 50 12.13 -3.05 0.23
CA SER A 50 10.97 -3.86 -0.13
C SER A 50 9.78 -3.48 0.74
N ALA A 51 8.58 -3.82 0.28
CA ALA A 51 7.37 -3.58 1.04
C ALA A 51 6.29 -4.58 0.64
N THR A 52 5.33 -4.76 1.53
CA THR A 52 4.18 -5.61 1.30
C THR A 52 2.97 -4.73 1.02
N TYR A 53 2.18 -5.13 0.04
CA TYR A 53 0.98 -4.41 -0.38
C TYR A 53 -0.21 -5.33 -0.30
N ARG A 54 -1.31 -4.82 0.22
CA ARG A 54 -2.57 -5.54 0.29
C ARG A 54 -3.47 -5.08 -0.84
N THR A 55 -4.16 -6.02 -1.49
CA THR A 55 -5.18 -5.66 -2.48
C THR A 55 -6.56 -5.76 -1.86
N THR A 56 -7.51 -5.03 -2.43
CA THR A 56 -8.91 -5.06 -2.04
C THR A 56 -9.76 -5.36 -3.26
N PRO A 57 -11.06 -5.64 -3.10
CA PRO A 57 -11.92 -5.79 -4.28
C PRO A 57 -11.96 -4.56 -5.17
N ASN A 58 -11.56 -3.40 -4.65
CA ASN A 58 -11.55 -2.16 -5.43
C ASN A 58 -10.22 -1.91 -6.12
N THR A 59 -9.21 -2.74 -5.88
CA THR A 59 -7.90 -2.57 -6.52
C THR A 59 -8.01 -2.89 -8.00
N ALA A 60 -7.56 -1.95 -8.85
CA ALA A 60 -7.52 -2.16 -10.29
C ALA A 60 -6.21 -2.84 -10.64
N ILE A 61 -6.27 -4.03 -11.22
CA ILE A 61 -5.09 -4.79 -11.62
C ILE A 61 -5.06 -4.87 -13.13
N MET A 62 -3.96 -4.42 -13.71
CA MET A 62 -3.79 -4.35 -15.16
C MET A 62 -2.56 -5.14 -15.56
N ALA A 63 -2.61 -5.75 -16.72
CA ALA A 63 -1.44 -6.34 -17.37
C ALA A 63 -1.25 -5.58 -18.69
N GLY A 64 -0.33 -4.62 -18.67
CA GLY A 64 -0.22 -3.65 -19.75
C GLY A 64 -1.44 -2.74 -19.76
N SER A 65 -2.22 -2.77 -20.82
CA SER A 65 -3.43 -1.97 -20.94
C SER A 65 -4.72 -2.78 -20.72
N ALA A 66 -4.60 -4.06 -20.37
CA ALA A 66 -5.75 -4.95 -20.22
C ALA A 66 -6.05 -5.22 -18.74
N PRO A 67 -7.33 -5.12 -18.32
CA PRO A 67 -7.69 -5.48 -16.95
C PRO A 67 -7.45 -6.96 -16.70
N THR A 68 -7.03 -7.29 -15.48
CA THR A 68 -6.78 -8.66 -15.11
C THR A 68 -7.15 -8.86 -13.63
N SER A 69 -6.72 -9.97 -13.04
CA SER A 69 -7.06 -10.30 -11.66
C SER A 69 -5.78 -10.49 -10.85
N PHE A 70 -5.96 -10.71 -9.55
CA PHE A 70 -4.84 -10.98 -8.65
C PHE A 70 -3.97 -12.15 -9.13
N ALA A 71 -4.57 -13.10 -9.83
CA ALA A 71 -3.82 -14.26 -10.34
C ALA A 71 -2.69 -13.87 -11.27
N ALA A 72 -2.73 -12.67 -11.87
CA ALA A 72 -1.66 -12.19 -12.73
C ALA A 72 -0.45 -11.71 -11.95
N ILE A 73 -0.57 -11.48 -10.66
CA ILE A 73 0.55 -11.06 -9.84
C ILE A 73 1.37 -12.29 -9.49
N ARG A 74 2.60 -12.35 -9.99
CA ARG A 74 3.49 -13.50 -9.81
C ARG A 74 4.87 -13.03 -9.40
N ALA A 75 5.55 -13.87 -8.64
CA ALA A 75 6.95 -13.61 -8.29
C ALA A 75 7.77 -13.49 -9.56
N GLY A 76 8.64 -12.50 -9.62
CA GLY A 76 9.48 -12.22 -10.77
C GLY A 76 8.92 -11.19 -11.74
N ALA A 77 7.63 -10.90 -11.67
CA ALA A 77 7.02 -9.88 -12.52
C ALA A 77 7.37 -8.48 -12.01
N ARG A 78 7.43 -7.52 -12.92
CA ARG A 78 7.54 -6.12 -12.52
C ARG A 78 6.16 -5.56 -12.26
N ALA A 79 6.07 -4.69 -11.27
CA ALA A 79 4.79 -4.09 -10.91
C ALA A 79 4.98 -2.61 -10.66
N GLN A 80 4.09 -1.81 -11.23
CA GLN A 80 3.92 -0.42 -10.88
C GLN A 80 2.72 -0.34 -9.99
N ILE A 81 2.89 0.19 -8.78
CA ILE A 81 1.86 0.14 -7.76
C ILE A 81 1.50 1.56 -7.35
N ASP A 82 0.24 1.92 -7.54
CA ASP A 82 -0.31 3.12 -6.94
C ASP A 82 -1.00 2.68 -5.65
N TYR A 83 -0.59 3.25 -4.54
CA TYR A 83 -1.07 2.79 -3.24
C TYR A 83 -1.24 3.95 -2.29
N HIS A 84 -1.95 3.70 -1.21
CA HIS A 84 -2.06 4.63 -0.09
C HIS A 84 -1.84 3.86 1.21
N ARG A 85 -1.57 4.57 2.29
CA ARG A 85 -1.37 3.94 3.58
C ARG A 85 -2.60 4.09 4.44
N GLU A 86 -2.96 2.98 5.07
CA GLU A 86 -3.99 2.96 6.11
C GLU A 86 -3.33 2.43 7.38
N GLY A 87 -2.97 3.34 8.27
CA GLY A 87 -2.18 2.98 9.42
C GLY A 87 -0.79 2.53 9.00
N THR A 88 -0.46 1.28 9.28
CA THR A 88 0.81 0.68 8.90
C THR A 88 0.70 -0.21 7.65
N THR A 89 -0.46 -0.25 7.03
CA THR A 89 -0.72 -1.12 5.89
C THR A 89 -0.68 -0.32 4.60
N ASN A 90 0.07 -0.82 3.62
CA ASN A 90 0.05 -0.28 2.27
C ASN A 90 -1.08 -0.96 1.51
N VAL A 91 -2.05 -0.18 1.03
CA VAL A 91 -3.20 -0.70 0.30
C VAL A 91 -3.06 -0.28 -1.15
N ALA A 92 -3.01 -1.25 -2.05
CA ALA A 92 -2.84 -0.98 -3.47
C ALA A 92 -4.15 -0.49 -4.07
N ASP A 93 -4.08 0.61 -4.80
CA ASP A 93 -5.23 1.16 -5.51
C ASP A 93 -5.22 0.71 -6.96
N ARG A 94 -4.04 0.66 -7.56
CA ARG A 94 -3.86 0.23 -8.94
C ARG A 94 -2.52 -0.49 -9.05
N ILE A 95 -2.52 -1.59 -9.77
CA ILE A 95 -1.31 -2.36 -10.02
C ILE A 95 -1.22 -2.61 -11.52
N ASN A 96 -0.07 -2.29 -12.10
CA ASN A 96 0.21 -2.63 -13.48
C ASN A 96 1.36 -3.63 -13.51
N VAL A 97 1.09 -4.82 -13.99
CA VAL A 97 2.03 -5.93 -13.98
C VAL A 97 2.62 -6.09 -15.38
N THR A 98 3.93 -6.24 -15.44
CA THR A 98 4.65 -6.49 -16.69
C THR A 98 5.50 -7.74 -16.53
N TYR A 99 5.38 -8.64 -17.46
CA TYR A 99 6.19 -9.85 -17.47
C TYR A 99 7.38 -9.65 -18.39
N GLN A 100 8.56 -10.01 -17.88
CA GLN A 100 9.79 -9.92 -18.66
C GLN A 100 10.53 -11.24 -18.65
#